data_44260dd67771a79dd54e0b303fa06c89
#
_entry.id   44260dd67771a79dd54e0b303fa06c89
#
_cell.length_a   1.000
_cell.length_b   1.000
_cell.length_c   1.000
_cell.angle_alpha   90.00
_cell.angle_beta   90.00
_cell.angle_gamma   90.00
#
_symmetry.space_group_name_H-M   'P 1'
#
loop_
_entity.id
_entity.type
_entity.pdbx_description
1 polymer ?
#
loop_
_entity_poly.entity_id
_entity_poly.type
_entity_poly.pdbx_seq_one_letter_code
_entity_poly.pdbx_strand_id
1 'polypeptide(L)'
;MSTQAQITAGTEAKRIGHINEQLVCNWLNTINSGHIIDGKPKTKQDIINQKTGVSYSLKSVTKNHTQCHLTSTRRWCEFFQIDGELKTWFDLFFGIPGEDVSDGLSSQHRLIKSQIDDTLNGQSLDWFNQNKNQIFDVIVRRGMSDTPVDYLIWFDKPTGETQVYDVNDLEELVTTGRWIMNDTTLHFINANDDKMFHLQMKGSGARYNSSYHSLMFHIYKCF
;
A
#
# COMPACT_ATOMS: atom_id res chain seq x y z
N MET A 1 19.81 -4.38 14.55
CA MET A 1 18.88 -5.20 15.39
C MET A 1 17.73 -4.33 15.86
N SER A 2 16.48 -4.84 15.78
CA SER A 2 15.32 -4.11 16.31
C SER A 2 15.39 -4.04 17.83
N THR A 3 15.03 -2.90 18.42
CA THR A 3 14.95 -2.79 19.88
C THR A 3 13.76 -3.59 20.43
N GLN A 4 13.80 -4.01 21.70
CA GLN A 4 12.70 -4.72 22.35
C GLN A 4 11.38 -3.93 22.24
N ALA A 5 11.42 -2.60 22.35
CA ALA A 5 10.25 -1.74 22.18
C ALA A 5 9.65 -1.82 20.75
N GLN A 6 10.48 -1.91 19.73
CA GLN A 6 10.01 -2.05 18.34
C GLN A 6 9.38 -3.42 18.08
N ILE A 7 9.95 -4.48 18.66
CA ILE A 7 9.39 -5.84 18.59
C ILE A 7 8.03 -5.86 19.29
N THR A 8 7.92 -5.28 20.48
CA THR A 8 6.67 -5.20 21.24
C THR A 8 5.60 -4.41 20.48
N ALA A 9 5.95 -3.25 19.91
CA ALA A 9 5.02 -2.44 19.14
C ALA A 9 4.52 -3.16 17.86
N GLY A 10 5.42 -3.88 17.17
CA GLY A 10 5.04 -4.69 16.00
C GLY A 10 4.11 -5.86 16.37
N THR A 11 4.38 -6.54 17.49
CA THR A 11 3.54 -7.62 17.99
C THR A 11 2.15 -7.12 18.38
N GLU A 12 2.08 -5.97 19.06
CA GLU A 12 0.81 -5.36 19.47
C GLU A 12 -0.01 -4.87 18.25
N ALA A 13 0.64 -4.25 17.28
CA ALA A 13 -0.04 -3.85 16.03
C ALA A 13 -0.64 -5.05 15.31
N LYS A 14 0.07 -6.18 15.24
CA LYS A 14 -0.43 -7.43 14.67
C LYS A 14 -1.61 -7.99 15.46
N ARG A 15 -1.52 -8.02 16.80
CA ARG A 15 -2.59 -8.46 17.69
C ARG A 15 -3.87 -7.63 17.49
N ILE A 16 -3.74 -6.31 17.42
CA ILE A 16 -4.86 -5.40 17.15
C ILE A 16 -5.46 -5.67 15.76
N GLY A 17 -4.63 -5.93 14.75
CA GLY A 17 -5.07 -6.33 13.42
C GLY A 17 -6.02 -7.53 13.47
N HIS A 18 -5.61 -8.62 14.12
CA HIS A 18 -6.43 -9.82 14.28
C HIS A 18 -7.73 -9.59 15.06
N ILE A 19 -7.71 -8.73 16.08
CA ILE A 19 -8.95 -8.36 16.78
C ILE A 19 -9.94 -7.66 15.84
N ASN A 20 -9.45 -6.73 15.02
CA ASN A 20 -10.30 -6.02 14.06
C ASN A 20 -10.85 -6.98 12.98
N GLU A 21 -10.03 -7.91 12.48
CA GLU A 21 -10.47 -8.97 11.57
C GLU A 21 -11.61 -9.79 12.18
N GLN A 22 -11.49 -10.18 13.46
CA GLN A 22 -12.52 -10.94 14.16
C GLN A 22 -13.81 -10.13 14.35
N LEU A 23 -13.70 -8.85 14.72
CA LEU A 23 -14.86 -7.97 14.89
C LEU A 23 -15.63 -7.81 13.57
N VAL A 24 -14.93 -7.55 12.48
CA VAL A 24 -15.55 -7.37 11.16
C VAL A 24 -16.09 -8.70 10.62
N CYS A 25 -15.38 -9.81 10.80
CA CYS A 25 -15.87 -11.13 10.44
C CYS A 25 -17.17 -11.50 11.17
N ASN A 26 -17.24 -11.22 12.46
CA ASN A 26 -18.48 -11.41 13.25
C ASN A 26 -19.61 -10.53 12.75
N TRP A 27 -19.33 -9.27 12.46
CA TRP A 27 -20.32 -8.33 11.88
C TRP A 27 -20.84 -8.83 10.53
N LEU A 28 -19.98 -9.25 9.61
CA LEU A 28 -20.38 -9.83 8.33
C LEU A 28 -21.27 -11.07 8.52
N ASN A 29 -20.98 -11.90 9.52
CA ASN A 29 -21.80 -13.08 9.84
C ASN A 29 -23.18 -12.74 10.42
N THR A 30 -23.40 -11.52 10.93
CA THR A 30 -24.77 -11.05 11.29
C THR A 30 -25.60 -10.72 10.07
N ILE A 31 -24.97 -10.34 8.96
CA ILE A 31 -25.63 -10.00 7.69
C ILE A 31 -25.84 -11.27 6.86
N ASN A 32 -24.79 -12.07 6.67
CA ASN A 32 -24.82 -13.32 5.94
C ASN A 32 -23.80 -14.29 6.53
N SER A 33 -24.22 -15.49 6.85
CA SER A 33 -23.37 -16.51 7.51
C SER A 33 -22.34 -17.14 6.56
N GLY A 34 -21.23 -17.59 7.12
CA GLY A 34 -20.20 -18.35 6.38
C GLY A 34 -18.88 -17.62 6.24
N HIS A 35 -18.72 -16.43 6.83
CA HIS A 35 -17.45 -15.71 6.82
C HIS A 35 -16.48 -16.27 7.87
N ILE A 36 -15.23 -16.45 7.43
CA ILE A 36 -14.11 -16.84 8.27
C ILE A 36 -12.91 -15.93 7.98
N ILE A 37 -11.99 -15.84 8.94
CA ILE A 37 -10.70 -15.19 8.73
C ILE A 37 -9.85 -16.12 7.85
N ASP A 38 -9.32 -15.60 6.73
CA ASP A 38 -8.39 -16.34 5.88
C ASP A 38 -6.96 -16.14 6.40
N GLY A 39 -6.49 -17.06 7.21
CA GLY A 39 -5.14 -16.99 7.81
C GLY A 39 -3.98 -17.23 6.84
N LYS A 40 -4.19 -17.19 5.51
CA LYS A 40 -3.14 -17.44 4.52
C LYS A 40 -2.14 -16.27 4.47
N PRO A 41 -0.83 -16.55 4.62
CA PRO A 41 0.18 -15.51 4.52
C PRO A 41 0.33 -15.02 3.06
N LYS A 42 0.67 -13.74 2.93
CA LYS A 42 1.01 -13.08 1.64
C LYS A 42 -0.15 -12.84 0.68
N THR A 43 -1.40 -13.11 1.06
CA THR A 43 -2.57 -12.71 0.28
C THR A 43 -3.11 -11.36 0.75
N LYS A 44 -4.02 -10.77 -0.05
CA LYS A 44 -4.83 -9.61 0.36
C LYS A 44 -6.14 -10.03 1.03
N GLN A 45 -6.45 -11.32 1.00
CA GLN A 45 -7.67 -11.87 1.58
C GLN A 45 -7.52 -11.96 3.10
N ASP A 46 -8.20 -11.07 3.81
CA ASP A 46 -8.25 -11.08 5.27
C ASP A 46 -9.46 -11.89 5.76
N ILE A 47 -10.57 -11.85 5.02
CA ILE A 47 -11.82 -12.57 5.32
C ILE A 47 -12.34 -13.22 4.03
N ILE A 48 -12.92 -14.41 4.12
CA ILE A 48 -13.58 -15.11 3.02
C ILE A 48 -14.92 -15.70 3.46
N ASN A 49 -15.93 -15.61 2.60
CA ASN A 49 -17.18 -16.34 2.79
C ASN A 49 -17.05 -17.74 2.14
N GLN A 50 -17.00 -18.77 2.96
CA GLN A 50 -16.83 -20.16 2.50
C GLN A 50 -17.99 -20.69 1.65
N LYS A 51 -19.18 -20.10 1.77
CA LYS A 51 -20.37 -20.53 1.01
C LYS A 51 -20.40 -19.96 -0.41
N THR A 52 -19.91 -18.73 -0.57
CA THR A 52 -19.99 -18.00 -1.84
C THR A 52 -18.63 -17.87 -2.52
N GLY A 53 -17.52 -18.03 -1.79
CA GLY A 53 -16.16 -17.76 -2.25
C GLY A 53 -15.79 -16.28 -2.21
N VAL A 54 -16.70 -15.39 -1.88
CA VAL A 54 -16.46 -13.93 -1.83
C VAL A 54 -15.39 -13.59 -0.78
N SER A 55 -14.45 -12.75 -1.17
CA SER A 55 -13.26 -12.40 -0.39
C SER A 55 -13.16 -10.91 -0.11
N TYR A 56 -12.58 -10.58 1.03
CA TYR A 56 -12.49 -9.22 1.54
C TYR A 56 -11.08 -8.89 2.01
N SER A 57 -10.60 -7.68 1.69
CA SER A 57 -9.43 -7.09 2.33
C SER A 57 -9.86 -6.05 3.35
N LEU A 58 -9.38 -6.16 4.58
CA LEU A 58 -9.71 -5.24 5.67
C LEU A 58 -8.66 -4.14 5.83
N LYS A 59 -9.11 -2.91 5.86
CA LYS A 59 -8.29 -1.73 6.18
C LYS A 59 -8.83 -1.05 7.43
N SER A 60 -8.16 -1.28 8.54
CA SER A 60 -8.47 -0.64 9.82
C SER A 60 -7.78 0.70 9.94
N VAL A 61 -8.54 1.75 10.23
CA VAL A 61 -8.05 3.13 10.23
C VAL A 61 -8.34 3.85 11.54
N THR A 62 -7.53 4.85 11.83
CA THR A 62 -7.73 5.84 12.90
C THR A 62 -7.85 7.25 12.37
N LYS A 63 -7.54 7.45 11.10
CA LYS A 63 -7.58 8.71 10.34
C LYS A 63 -8.21 8.45 8.99
N ASN A 64 -8.12 9.40 8.09
CA ASN A 64 -8.67 9.31 6.75
C ASN A 64 -7.83 8.48 5.76
N HIS A 65 -6.74 7.85 6.20
CA HIS A 65 -5.90 6.99 5.36
C HIS A 65 -5.20 5.90 6.16
N THR A 66 -4.81 4.83 5.48
CA THR A 66 -4.03 3.73 6.06
C THR A 66 -3.09 3.11 5.03
N GLN A 67 -2.07 2.40 5.50
CA GLN A 67 -1.20 1.62 4.63
C GLN A 67 -1.98 0.47 3.98
N CYS A 68 -1.95 0.38 2.66
CA CYS A 68 -2.59 -0.72 1.92
C CYS A 68 -1.59 -1.71 1.31
N HIS A 69 -0.36 -1.26 1.00
CA HIS A 69 0.69 -2.13 0.47
C HIS A 69 2.07 -1.64 0.91
N LEU A 70 2.95 -2.59 1.19
CA LEU A 70 4.35 -2.34 1.53
C LEU A 70 5.24 -3.35 0.78
N THR A 71 6.23 -2.84 0.06
CA THR A 71 7.21 -3.67 -0.65
C THR A 71 8.55 -2.97 -0.68
N SER A 72 9.64 -3.67 -1.03
CA SER A 72 10.92 -3.02 -1.31
C SER A 72 10.95 -2.49 -2.74
N THR A 73 11.72 -1.42 -2.99
CA THR A 73 11.98 -0.88 -4.33
C THR A 73 12.46 -1.98 -5.29
N ARG A 74 13.38 -2.84 -4.83
CA ARG A 74 13.89 -3.96 -5.63
C ARG A 74 12.77 -4.89 -6.10
N ARG A 75 11.93 -5.38 -5.17
CA ARG A 75 10.82 -6.29 -5.52
C ARG A 75 9.79 -5.64 -6.43
N TRP A 76 9.57 -4.34 -6.26
CA TRP A 76 8.69 -3.57 -7.14
C TRP A 76 9.24 -3.51 -8.56
N CYS A 77 10.53 -3.14 -8.71
CA CYS A 77 11.17 -3.10 -10.01
C CYS A 77 11.24 -4.48 -10.68
N GLU A 78 11.54 -5.53 -9.92
CA GLU A 78 11.53 -6.91 -10.42
C GLU A 78 10.13 -7.32 -10.92
N PHE A 79 9.08 -7.02 -10.16
CA PHE A 79 7.70 -7.38 -10.50
C PHE A 79 7.20 -6.67 -11.76
N PHE A 80 7.48 -5.38 -11.89
CA PHE A 80 7.08 -4.57 -13.04
C PHE A 80 8.11 -4.57 -14.18
N GLN A 81 9.19 -5.33 -14.06
CA GLN A 81 10.29 -5.40 -15.04
C GLN A 81 10.85 -4.00 -15.37
N ILE A 82 11.03 -3.19 -14.34
CA ILE A 82 11.56 -1.83 -14.44
C ILE A 82 13.07 -1.88 -14.56
N ASP A 83 13.61 -1.30 -15.63
CA ASP A 83 15.04 -1.19 -15.91
C ASP A 83 15.41 0.21 -16.45
N GLY A 84 16.66 0.37 -16.90
CA GLY A 84 17.17 1.59 -17.57
C GLY A 84 16.97 2.87 -16.77
N GLU A 85 16.53 3.92 -17.44
CA GLU A 85 16.35 5.26 -16.88
C GLU A 85 15.26 5.29 -15.79
N LEU A 86 14.18 4.54 -15.99
CA LEU A 86 13.12 4.46 -15.00
C LEU A 86 13.63 3.83 -13.69
N LYS A 87 14.43 2.77 -13.77
CA LYS A 87 15.08 2.19 -12.58
C LYS A 87 16.00 3.19 -11.90
N THR A 88 16.76 3.95 -12.68
CA THR A 88 17.62 5.02 -12.16
C THR A 88 16.78 6.04 -11.38
N TRP A 89 15.64 6.45 -11.91
CA TRP A 89 14.73 7.34 -11.17
C TRP A 89 14.24 6.73 -9.85
N PHE A 90 13.84 5.44 -9.84
CA PHE A 90 13.44 4.76 -8.60
C PHE A 90 14.57 4.75 -7.57
N ASP A 91 15.80 4.51 -7.99
CA ASP A 91 16.97 4.50 -7.12
C ASP A 91 17.25 5.91 -6.56
N LEU A 92 17.12 6.95 -7.36
CA LEU A 92 17.31 8.34 -6.92
C LEU A 92 16.18 8.79 -5.98
N PHE A 93 14.93 8.56 -6.35
CA PHE A 93 13.77 9.09 -5.62
C PHE A 93 13.45 8.31 -4.34
N PHE A 94 13.66 7.00 -4.34
CA PHE A 94 13.41 6.13 -3.18
C PHE A 94 14.68 5.61 -2.53
N GLY A 95 15.86 5.85 -3.12
CA GLY A 95 17.17 5.40 -2.67
C GLY A 95 17.56 4.02 -3.19
N ILE A 96 18.87 3.72 -3.16
CA ILE A 96 19.47 2.48 -3.69
C ILE A 96 19.40 1.38 -2.64
N PRO A 97 18.80 0.21 -2.95
CA PRO A 97 18.77 -0.92 -2.02
C PRO A 97 20.18 -1.47 -1.76
N GLY A 98 20.55 -1.62 -0.51
CA GLY A 98 21.79 -2.27 -0.10
C GLY A 98 22.98 -1.34 0.11
N GLU A 99 22.86 -0.03 -0.11
CA GLU A 99 23.83 0.92 0.42
C GLU A 99 23.79 0.91 1.95
N ASP A 100 24.96 0.95 2.55
CA ASP A 100 25.08 0.94 4.00
C ASP A 100 24.51 2.24 4.58
N VAL A 101 23.37 2.11 5.23
CA VAL A 101 22.72 3.18 5.98
C VAL A 101 23.06 3.10 7.46
N SER A 102 24.25 2.63 7.80
CA SER A 102 24.76 2.45 9.16
C SER A 102 24.73 3.72 9.98
N ASP A 103 24.79 4.88 9.32
CA ASP A 103 24.71 6.21 9.92
C ASP A 103 23.27 6.68 10.24
N GLY A 104 22.27 5.91 9.89
CA GLY A 104 20.87 6.23 10.11
C GLY A 104 20.31 7.32 9.19
N LEU A 105 21.02 7.64 8.10
CA LEU A 105 20.71 8.73 7.17
C LEU A 105 20.02 8.26 5.89
N SER A 106 19.35 7.12 5.90
CA SER A 106 18.74 6.52 4.70
C SER A 106 17.82 7.48 3.92
N SER A 107 17.18 8.43 4.60
CA SER A 107 16.38 9.46 3.94
C SER A 107 17.19 10.58 3.30
N GLN A 108 18.48 10.68 3.62
CA GLN A 108 19.37 11.73 3.09
C GLN A 108 20.07 11.29 1.78
N HIS A 109 20.09 10.01 1.48
CA HIS A 109 20.67 9.48 0.24
C HIS A 109 19.69 9.46 -0.94
N ARG A 110 18.44 9.83 -0.72
CA ARG A 110 17.47 10.01 -1.81
C ARG A 110 17.42 11.47 -2.24
N LEU A 111 17.11 11.65 -3.51
CA LEU A 111 16.85 12.97 -4.08
C LEU A 111 15.35 13.27 -4.01
N ILE A 112 15.00 14.55 -3.83
CA ILE A 112 13.63 15.04 -4.03
C ILE A 112 13.41 15.39 -5.50
N LYS A 113 12.16 15.55 -5.93
CA LYS A 113 11.78 15.86 -7.32
C LYS A 113 12.63 16.98 -7.92
N SER A 114 12.77 18.10 -7.19
CA SER A 114 13.52 19.29 -7.65
C SER A 114 15.04 19.08 -7.80
N GLN A 115 15.57 17.94 -7.34
CA GLN A 115 16.98 17.55 -7.49
C GLN A 115 17.21 16.49 -8.57
N ILE A 116 16.14 15.96 -9.15
CA ILE A 116 16.17 14.97 -10.25
C ILE A 116 15.84 15.69 -11.55
N ASP A 117 16.48 15.27 -12.62
CA ASP A 117 16.22 15.79 -13.97
C ASP A 117 14.74 15.75 -14.34
N ASP A 118 14.23 16.84 -14.90
CA ASP A 118 12.82 16.99 -15.25
C ASP A 118 12.35 15.97 -16.30
N THR A 119 13.24 15.56 -17.21
CA THR A 119 12.92 14.53 -18.21
C THR A 119 12.69 13.19 -17.53
N LEU A 120 13.56 12.82 -16.59
CA LEU A 120 13.45 11.61 -15.79
C LEU A 120 12.18 11.62 -14.92
N ASN A 121 11.87 12.74 -14.30
CA ASN A 121 10.63 12.92 -13.55
C ASN A 121 9.39 12.75 -14.44
N GLY A 122 9.42 13.32 -15.64
CA GLY A 122 8.34 13.21 -16.63
C GLY A 122 8.12 11.77 -17.07
N GLN A 123 9.18 11.10 -17.54
CA GLN A 123 9.12 9.68 -17.96
C GLN A 123 8.58 8.78 -16.84
N SER A 124 8.99 9.02 -15.61
CA SER A 124 8.54 8.23 -14.46
C SER A 124 7.08 8.47 -14.15
N LEU A 125 6.62 9.71 -14.19
CA LEU A 125 5.21 10.05 -13.99
C LEU A 125 4.33 9.46 -15.11
N ASP A 126 4.80 9.49 -16.35
CA ASP A 126 4.13 8.87 -17.49
C ASP A 126 3.98 7.35 -17.29
N TRP A 127 5.05 6.69 -16.84
CA TRP A 127 5.01 5.27 -16.52
C TRP A 127 3.96 4.95 -15.44
N PHE A 128 3.90 5.73 -14.34
CA PHE A 128 2.89 5.55 -13.31
C PHE A 128 1.47 5.71 -13.86
N ASN A 129 1.25 6.68 -14.75
CA ASN A 129 -0.05 6.93 -15.37
C ASN A 129 -0.45 5.84 -16.38
N GLN A 130 0.49 5.33 -17.18
CA GLN A 130 0.27 4.24 -18.11
C GLN A 130 -0.04 2.91 -17.40
N ASN A 131 0.56 2.68 -16.23
CA ASN A 131 0.42 1.44 -15.46
C ASN A 131 -0.56 1.56 -14.27
N LYS A 132 -1.36 2.61 -14.18
CA LYS A 132 -2.19 2.91 -13.01
C LYS A 132 -3.14 1.77 -12.61
N ASN A 133 -3.76 1.08 -13.57
CA ASN A 133 -4.66 -0.04 -13.30
C ASN A 133 -3.89 -1.26 -12.78
N GLN A 134 -2.71 -1.56 -13.34
CA GLN A 134 -1.87 -2.65 -12.86
C GLN A 134 -1.29 -2.34 -11.46
N ILE A 135 -0.94 -1.08 -11.20
CA ILE A 135 -0.53 -0.62 -9.87
C ILE A 135 -1.68 -0.81 -8.88
N PHE A 136 -2.89 -0.38 -9.22
CA PHE A 136 -4.09 -0.57 -8.40
C PHE A 136 -4.33 -2.05 -8.10
N ASP A 137 -4.27 -2.91 -9.10
CA ASP A 137 -4.43 -4.35 -8.96
C ASP A 137 -3.44 -4.91 -7.90
N VAL A 138 -2.18 -4.49 -7.95
CA VAL A 138 -1.16 -4.90 -6.97
C VAL A 138 -1.41 -4.30 -5.59
N ILE A 139 -1.67 -3.01 -5.46
CA ILE A 139 -1.73 -2.36 -4.15
C ILE A 139 -3.05 -2.61 -3.39
N VAL A 140 -4.14 -2.87 -4.11
CA VAL A 140 -5.49 -3.04 -3.54
C VAL A 140 -6.02 -4.46 -3.72
N ARG A 141 -6.08 -4.95 -4.97
CA ARG A 141 -6.83 -6.16 -5.32
C ARG A 141 -6.11 -7.45 -4.89
N ARG A 142 -4.88 -7.69 -5.29
CA ARG A 142 -4.22 -9.00 -5.09
C ARG A 142 -2.87 -8.97 -4.37
N GLY A 143 -2.26 -7.83 -4.20
CA GLY A 143 -0.87 -7.78 -3.78
C GLY A 143 0.06 -8.26 -4.90
N MET A 144 1.17 -8.89 -4.51
CA MET A 144 2.06 -9.60 -5.45
C MET A 144 1.74 -11.12 -5.46
N SER A 145 0.46 -11.46 -5.32
CA SER A 145 -0.06 -12.83 -5.35
C SER A 145 -1.05 -12.97 -6.50
N ASP A 146 -1.47 -14.21 -6.77
CA ASP A 146 -2.48 -14.50 -7.82
C ASP A 146 -3.90 -14.55 -7.27
N THR A 147 -4.09 -14.18 -5.99
CA THR A 147 -5.37 -14.29 -5.31
C THR A 147 -5.99 -12.91 -5.12
N PRO A 148 -6.92 -12.50 -5.99
CA PRO A 148 -7.60 -11.20 -5.87
C PRO A 148 -8.60 -11.20 -4.71
N VAL A 149 -9.01 -10.00 -4.30
CA VAL A 149 -10.15 -9.76 -3.42
C VAL A 149 -11.28 -9.10 -4.19
N ASP A 150 -12.52 -9.41 -3.78
CA ASP A 150 -13.73 -8.85 -4.39
C ASP A 150 -14.11 -7.51 -3.75
N TYR A 151 -13.89 -7.39 -2.43
CA TYR A 151 -14.29 -6.22 -1.66
C TYR A 151 -13.17 -5.68 -0.77
N LEU A 152 -13.14 -4.36 -0.62
CA LEU A 152 -12.36 -3.65 0.38
C LEU A 152 -13.26 -3.24 1.53
N ILE A 153 -12.91 -3.61 2.75
CA ILE A 153 -13.60 -3.16 3.96
C ILE A 153 -12.78 -2.05 4.62
N TRP A 154 -13.43 -0.92 4.83
CA TRP A 154 -12.91 0.18 5.63
C TRP A 154 -13.53 0.13 7.02
N PHE A 155 -12.73 -0.11 8.03
CA PHE A 155 -13.13 -0.17 9.43
C PHE A 155 -12.55 1.02 10.18
N ASP A 156 -13.40 1.95 10.58
CA ASP A 156 -13.03 3.12 11.38
C ASP A 156 -12.95 2.72 12.85
N LYS A 157 -11.74 2.68 13.41
CA LYS A 157 -11.51 2.24 14.80
C LYS A 157 -12.16 3.16 15.85
N PRO A 158 -12.06 4.51 15.73
CA PRO A 158 -12.71 5.43 16.67
C PRO A 158 -14.21 5.29 16.78
N THR A 159 -14.89 5.07 15.65
CA THR A 159 -16.37 5.02 15.60
C THR A 159 -16.91 3.60 15.58
N GLY A 160 -16.10 2.61 15.18
CA GLY A 160 -16.55 1.24 14.89
C GLY A 160 -17.33 1.12 13.58
N GLU A 161 -17.43 2.20 12.79
CA GLU A 161 -18.14 2.21 11.52
C GLU A 161 -17.43 1.32 10.50
N THR A 162 -18.22 0.56 9.75
CA THR A 162 -17.72 -0.36 8.72
C THR A 162 -18.39 -0.03 7.39
N GLN A 163 -17.57 0.18 6.36
CA GLN A 163 -18.01 0.41 4.99
C GLN A 163 -17.39 -0.65 4.07
N VAL A 164 -18.16 -1.14 3.11
CA VAL A 164 -17.73 -2.17 2.15
C VAL A 164 -17.80 -1.58 0.75
N TYR A 165 -16.69 -1.67 0.03
CA TYR A 165 -16.54 -1.17 -1.33
C TYR A 165 -16.28 -2.32 -2.28
N ASP A 166 -16.99 -2.37 -3.39
CA ASP A 166 -16.64 -3.26 -4.51
C ASP A 166 -15.30 -2.81 -5.11
N VAL A 167 -14.37 -3.72 -5.29
CA VAL A 167 -13.04 -3.38 -5.84
C VAL A 167 -13.13 -2.97 -7.30
N ASN A 168 -14.15 -3.42 -8.04
CA ASN A 168 -14.37 -3.00 -9.42
C ASN A 168 -14.82 -1.54 -9.51
N ASP A 169 -15.70 -1.09 -8.58
CA ASP A 169 -16.11 0.33 -8.51
C ASP A 169 -14.90 1.23 -8.21
N LEU A 170 -14.00 0.77 -7.35
CA LEU A 170 -12.74 1.48 -7.07
C LEU A 170 -11.82 1.55 -8.30
N GLU A 171 -11.76 0.48 -9.09
CA GLU A 171 -10.97 0.43 -10.32
C GLU A 171 -11.50 1.40 -11.39
N GLU A 172 -12.82 1.60 -11.49
CA GLU A 172 -13.41 2.60 -12.39
C GLU A 172 -12.93 4.02 -12.04
N LEU A 173 -12.83 4.36 -10.75
CA LEU A 173 -12.28 5.64 -10.31
C LEU A 173 -10.80 5.80 -10.68
N VAL A 174 -10.02 4.70 -10.65
CA VAL A 174 -8.62 4.71 -11.06
C VAL A 174 -8.50 4.93 -12.57
N THR A 175 -9.40 4.40 -13.37
CA THR A 175 -9.38 4.55 -14.81
C THR A 175 -9.44 6.01 -15.26
N THR A 176 -10.19 6.85 -14.56
CA THR A 176 -10.35 8.28 -14.86
C THR A 176 -9.36 9.19 -14.12
N GLY A 177 -8.68 8.66 -13.10
CA GLY A 177 -7.72 9.40 -12.28
C GLY A 177 -6.31 9.43 -12.86
N ARG A 178 -5.40 10.10 -12.14
CA ARG A 178 -4.00 10.27 -12.54
C ARG A 178 -3.05 10.34 -11.35
N TRP A 179 -1.81 9.92 -11.56
CA TRP A 179 -0.71 10.18 -10.66
C TRP A 179 -0.17 11.59 -10.84
N ILE A 180 0.18 12.22 -9.74
CA ILE A 180 0.90 13.50 -9.69
C ILE A 180 2.11 13.35 -8.77
N MET A 181 3.18 14.09 -9.05
CA MET A 181 4.43 14.00 -8.30
C MET A 181 4.66 15.29 -7.52
N ASN A 182 4.76 15.16 -6.20
CA ASN A 182 5.24 16.18 -5.30
C ASN A 182 6.74 15.99 -5.01
N ASP A 183 7.37 16.90 -4.27
CA ASP A 183 8.80 16.83 -3.98
C ASP A 183 9.27 15.50 -3.39
N THR A 184 8.48 14.87 -2.55
CA THR A 184 8.91 13.66 -1.81
C THR A 184 7.96 12.47 -1.94
N THR A 185 6.84 12.63 -2.65
CA THR A 185 5.76 11.64 -2.72
C THR A 185 5.06 11.69 -4.07
N LEU A 186 4.46 10.57 -4.48
CA LEU A 186 3.48 10.55 -5.54
C LEU A 186 2.08 10.43 -4.93
N HIS A 187 1.13 11.16 -5.50
CA HIS A 187 -0.27 11.05 -5.16
C HIS A 187 -1.06 10.60 -6.38
N PHE A 188 -1.99 9.69 -6.15
CA PHE A 188 -3.03 9.38 -7.14
C PHE A 188 -4.29 10.16 -6.76
N ILE A 189 -4.82 10.90 -7.71
CA ILE A 189 -6.05 11.67 -7.57
C ILE A 189 -7.09 11.17 -8.58
N ASN A 190 -8.38 11.17 -8.17
CA ASN A 190 -9.49 10.83 -9.05
C ASN A 190 -9.84 12.02 -9.98
N ALA A 191 -10.89 11.88 -10.77
CA ALA A 191 -11.35 12.91 -11.69
C ALA A 191 -11.82 14.21 -10.98
N ASN A 192 -12.15 14.14 -9.70
CA ASN A 192 -12.57 15.27 -8.86
C ASN A 192 -11.40 15.89 -8.08
N ASP A 193 -10.17 15.48 -8.36
CA ASP A 193 -8.95 15.84 -7.63
C ASP A 193 -8.89 15.36 -6.17
N ASP A 194 -9.75 14.42 -5.77
CA ASP A 194 -9.66 13.79 -4.46
C ASP A 194 -8.52 12.78 -4.41
N LYS A 195 -7.78 12.77 -3.30
CA LYS A 195 -6.68 11.84 -3.10
C LYS A 195 -7.21 10.44 -2.80
N MET A 196 -6.88 9.50 -3.68
CA MET A 196 -7.16 8.07 -3.49
C MET A 196 -5.99 7.32 -2.88
N PHE A 197 -4.79 7.57 -3.38
CA PHE A 197 -3.57 6.91 -2.89
C PHE A 197 -2.44 7.92 -2.73
N HIS A 198 -1.44 7.54 -1.91
CA HIS A 198 -0.11 8.11 -2.03
C HIS A 198 0.95 7.03 -1.88
N LEU A 199 2.05 7.23 -2.58
CA LEU A 199 3.26 6.44 -2.51
C LEU A 199 4.36 7.29 -1.90
N GLN A 200 4.97 6.76 -0.86
CA GLN A 200 6.14 7.37 -0.23
C GLN A 200 7.17 6.31 0.16
N MET A 201 8.40 6.75 0.38
CA MET A 201 9.38 5.91 1.04
C MET A 201 9.00 5.74 2.51
N LYS A 202 9.12 4.53 3.05
CA LYS A 202 8.92 4.28 4.49
C LYS A 202 9.92 5.11 5.29
N GLY A 203 9.41 5.94 6.20
CA GLY A 203 10.23 6.88 6.98
C GLY A 203 11.19 6.20 7.98
N SER A 204 11.84 7.00 8.79
CA SER A 204 13.01 6.75 9.66
C SER A 204 12.98 5.55 10.60
N GLY A 205 11.84 4.87 10.79
CA GLY A 205 11.78 3.59 11.53
C GLY A 205 12.51 2.45 10.80
N ALA A 206 12.90 2.65 9.55
CA ALA A 206 13.66 1.73 8.72
C ALA A 206 15.19 1.75 8.96
N ARG A 207 15.65 2.52 9.95
CA ARG A 207 17.06 2.84 10.21
C ARG A 207 18.02 1.65 10.28
N TYR A 208 17.55 0.46 10.39
CA TYR A 208 18.42 -0.65 10.81
C TYR A 208 18.33 -1.87 9.93
N ASN A 209 17.77 -1.70 8.79
CA ASN A 209 17.54 -2.88 8.03
C ASN A 209 17.85 -2.59 6.56
N SER A 210 18.80 -3.28 5.98
CA SER A 210 19.37 -3.14 4.63
C SER A 210 18.41 -3.44 3.45
N SER A 211 17.17 -3.82 3.70
CA SER A 211 16.14 -4.04 2.68
C SER A 211 15.26 -2.82 2.40
N TYR A 212 15.69 -1.63 2.65
CA TYR A 212 14.91 -0.58 3.25
C TYR A 212 14.52 0.61 2.49
N HIS A 213 14.75 0.65 1.30
CA HIS A 213 14.02 1.54 0.43
C HIS A 213 12.65 0.92 0.16
N SER A 214 11.83 0.94 1.21
CA SER A 214 10.50 0.34 1.14
C SER A 214 9.50 1.34 0.59
N LEU A 215 8.84 0.94 -0.47
CA LEU A 215 7.70 1.65 -1.03
C LEU A 215 6.48 1.39 -0.16
N MET A 216 5.90 2.44 0.38
CA MET A 216 4.73 2.38 1.21
C MET A 216 3.56 3.08 0.52
N PHE A 217 2.58 2.29 0.10
CA PHE A 217 1.35 2.78 -0.47
C PHE A 217 0.29 2.94 0.61
N HIS A 218 -0.33 4.10 0.63
CA HIS A 218 -1.47 4.40 1.48
C HIS A 218 -2.71 4.57 0.61
N ILE A 219 -3.85 4.13 1.15
CA ILE A 219 -5.17 4.38 0.61
C ILE A 219 -5.90 5.36 1.51
N TYR A 220 -6.58 6.34 0.90
CA TYR A 220 -7.47 7.28 1.58
C TYR A 220 -8.90 6.77 1.57
N LYS A 221 -9.70 7.26 2.51
CA LYS A 221 -11.15 7.13 2.43
C LYS A 221 -11.62 8.08 1.33
N CYS A 222 -12.03 7.53 0.21
CA CYS A 222 -12.28 8.28 -1.04
C CYS A 222 -13.77 8.43 -1.36
N PHE A 223 -14.66 8.05 -0.45
CA PHE A 223 -16.09 7.91 -0.74
C PHE A 223 -16.96 8.45 0.38
#